data_6e9e084554059a2da6fcde16a7927375
#
_entry.id   6e9e084554059a2da6fcde16a7927375
#
_cell.length_a   1.000
_cell.length_b   1.000
_cell.length_c   1.000
_cell.angle_alpha   90.00
_cell.angle_beta   90.00
_cell.angle_gamma   90.00
#
_symmetry.space_group_name_H-M   'P 1'
#
loop_
_entity.id
_entity.type
_entity.pdbx_description
1 polymer ?
#
loop_
_entity_poly.entity_id
_entity_poly.type
_entity_poly.pdbx_seq_one_letter_code
_entity_poly.pdbx_strand_id
1 'polypeptide(L)'
;MDLYLRKVIHPQAQENYRVILKDDDCQEIEIGSIGIQHAAGGRTLWRWAIDTVLPMRGLEPRGTGRDRDDCMKHFRAAWERFAADPARLTEFIQAKRKRL
;
A
#
# COMPACT_ATOMS: atom_id res chain seq x y z
N MET A 1 10.44 -4.73 10.39
CA MET A 1 9.37 -5.07 9.41
C MET A 1 9.75 -4.53 8.04
N ASP A 2 9.72 -5.35 7.05
CA ASP A 2 10.11 -4.98 5.69
C ASP A 2 8.90 -4.81 4.79
N LEU A 3 9.00 -3.83 3.89
CA LEU A 3 8.00 -3.64 2.83
C LEU A 3 8.60 -4.03 1.50
N TYR A 4 7.85 -4.74 0.68
CA TYR A 4 8.26 -5.04 -0.69
C TYR A 4 7.04 -5.11 -1.61
N LEU A 5 7.30 -5.12 -2.90
CA LEU A 5 6.26 -5.13 -3.92
C LEU A 5 6.13 -6.52 -4.53
N ARG A 6 4.88 -6.94 -4.74
CA ARG A 6 4.55 -8.15 -5.49
C ARG A 6 3.71 -7.77 -6.69
N LYS A 7 4.19 -8.08 -7.88
CA LYS A 7 3.47 -7.76 -9.10
C LYS A 7 2.17 -8.57 -9.19
N VAL A 8 1.07 -7.88 -9.50
CA VAL A 8 -0.20 -8.53 -9.75
C VAL A 8 -0.18 -9.05 -11.19
N ILE A 9 -0.33 -10.37 -11.33
CA ILE A 9 -0.34 -11.00 -12.65
C ILE A 9 -1.79 -11.10 -13.10
N HIS A 10 -2.16 -10.21 -14.02
CA HIS A 10 -3.50 -10.18 -14.59
C HIS A 10 -3.39 -9.77 -16.07
N PRO A 11 -4.11 -10.45 -16.99
CA PRO A 11 -3.97 -10.17 -18.43
C PRO A 11 -4.27 -8.71 -18.81
N GLN A 12 -5.12 -8.03 -18.07
CA GLN A 12 -5.50 -6.65 -18.37
C GLN A 12 -4.81 -5.62 -17.47
N ALA A 13 -4.08 -6.06 -16.45
CA ALA A 13 -3.37 -5.17 -15.54
C ALA A 13 -1.92 -5.03 -16.01
N GLN A 14 -1.54 -3.83 -16.45
CA GLN A 14 -0.20 -3.62 -16.99
C GLN A 14 0.85 -3.50 -15.90
N GLU A 15 0.69 -2.53 -15.00
CA GLU A 15 1.66 -2.23 -13.96
C GLU A 15 0.94 -2.04 -12.64
N ASN A 16 0.58 -3.15 -12.00
CA ASN A 16 -0.07 -3.14 -10.69
C ASN A 16 0.71 -4.01 -9.72
N TYR A 17 0.87 -3.49 -8.52
CA TYR A 17 1.64 -4.15 -7.47
C TYR A 17 0.86 -4.11 -6.16
N ARG A 18 0.98 -5.18 -5.38
CA ARG A 18 0.56 -5.16 -3.98
C ARG A 18 1.78 -4.83 -3.12
N VAL A 19 1.56 -4.02 -2.10
CA VAL A 19 2.60 -3.74 -1.10
C VAL A 19 2.45 -4.76 0.01
N ILE A 20 3.53 -5.47 0.27
CA ILE A 20 3.56 -6.57 1.24
C ILE A 20 4.37 -6.13 2.44
N LEU A 21 3.80 -6.30 3.62
CA LEU A 21 4.48 -6.13 4.88
C LEU A 21 4.93 -7.52 5.35
N LYS A 22 6.22 -7.66 5.60
CA LYS A 22 6.77 -8.89 6.18
C LYS A 22 7.15 -8.59 7.61
N ASP A 23 6.51 -9.30 8.55
CA ASP A 23 6.78 -9.09 9.96
C ASP A 23 7.99 -9.93 10.44
N ASP A 24 8.31 -9.83 11.72
CA ASP A 24 9.47 -10.51 12.31
C ASP A 24 9.34 -12.05 12.28
N ASP A 25 8.12 -12.55 12.19
CA ASP A 25 7.84 -13.99 12.08
C ASP A 25 7.78 -14.45 10.62
N CYS A 26 8.24 -13.61 9.69
CA CYS A 26 8.19 -13.86 8.24
C CYS A 26 6.77 -14.06 7.69
N GLN A 27 5.77 -13.55 8.40
CA GLN A 27 4.38 -13.54 7.92
C GLN A 27 4.21 -12.40 6.92
N GLU A 28 3.58 -12.69 5.80
CA GLU A 28 3.32 -11.70 4.77
C GLU A 28 1.89 -11.20 4.86
N ILE A 29 1.73 -9.88 4.85
CA ILE A 29 0.43 -9.23 4.93
C ILE A 29 0.35 -8.19 3.82
N GLU A 30 -0.68 -8.27 2.99
CA GLU A 30 -0.92 -7.25 1.98
C GLU A 30 -1.50 -6.01 2.66
N ILE A 31 -0.82 -4.86 2.51
CA ILE A 31 -1.20 -3.63 3.21
C ILE A 31 -1.61 -2.49 2.27
N GLY A 32 -1.41 -2.64 0.98
CA GLY A 32 -1.78 -1.60 0.04
C GLY A 32 -1.43 -1.94 -1.39
N SER A 33 -1.47 -0.94 -2.25
CA SER A 33 -1.24 -1.11 -3.68
C SER A 33 -0.52 0.09 -4.29
N ILE A 34 0.21 -0.19 -5.36
CA ILE A 34 0.80 0.81 -6.24
C ILE A 34 0.49 0.38 -7.66
N GLY A 35 0.04 1.31 -8.49
CA GLY A 35 -0.28 0.97 -9.86
C GLY A 35 -0.49 2.16 -10.77
N ILE A 36 -0.61 1.86 -12.05
CA ILE A 36 -0.93 2.85 -13.08
C ILE A 36 -2.43 2.95 -13.22
N GLN A 37 -2.92 4.18 -13.28
CA GLN A 37 -4.30 4.48 -13.61
C GLN A 37 -4.33 5.30 -14.89
N HIS A 38 -5.18 4.91 -15.83
CA HIS A 38 -5.39 5.68 -17.05
C HIS A 38 -6.39 6.80 -16.75
N ALA A 39 -5.93 8.04 -16.99
CA ALA A 39 -6.77 9.22 -16.83
C ALA A 39 -7.32 9.65 -18.20
N ALA A 40 -8.29 10.58 -18.19
CA ALA A 40 -8.84 11.16 -19.40
C ALA A 40 -7.73 11.81 -20.24
N GLY A 41 -7.83 11.70 -21.58
CA GLY A 41 -6.84 12.27 -22.49
C GLY A 41 -5.61 11.41 -22.72
N GLY A 42 -5.63 10.14 -22.35
CA GLY A 42 -4.52 9.22 -22.58
C GLY A 42 -3.36 9.37 -21.59
N ARG A 43 -3.54 10.14 -20.54
CA ARG A 43 -2.51 10.29 -19.52
C ARG A 43 -2.48 9.08 -18.61
N THR A 44 -1.28 8.69 -18.17
CA THR A 44 -1.12 7.67 -17.14
C THR A 44 -0.68 8.35 -15.85
N LEU A 45 -1.27 7.90 -14.74
CA LEU A 45 -0.91 8.38 -13.41
C LEU A 45 -0.49 7.17 -12.58
N TRP A 46 0.61 7.34 -11.85
CA TRP A 46 0.98 6.37 -10.84
C TRP A 46 0.29 6.73 -9.53
N ARG A 47 -0.33 5.74 -8.90
CA ARG A 47 -1.06 5.92 -7.65
C ARG A 47 -0.61 4.91 -6.62
N TRP A 48 -0.68 5.33 -5.36
CA TRP A 48 -0.44 4.46 -4.23
C TRP A 48 -1.58 4.61 -3.23
N ALA A 49 -1.86 3.53 -2.49
CA ALA A 49 -2.88 3.56 -1.45
C ALA A 49 -2.60 2.51 -0.40
N ILE A 50 -2.75 2.90 0.87
CA ILE A 50 -2.80 1.97 2.00
C ILE A 50 -4.23 1.45 2.09
N ASP A 51 -4.41 0.16 2.32
CA ASP A 51 -5.75 -0.42 2.48
C ASP A 51 -6.42 0.15 3.73
N THR A 52 -7.61 0.71 3.56
CA THR A 52 -8.31 1.39 4.65
C THR A 52 -9.22 0.43 5.42
N VAL A 53 -8.61 -0.53 6.10
CA VAL A 53 -9.34 -1.47 6.97
C VAL A 53 -9.70 -0.85 8.32
N LEU A 54 -9.11 0.31 8.64
CA LEU A 54 -9.40 1.13 9.80
C LEU A 54 -9.50 2.58 9.37
N PRO A 55 -10.21 3.45 10.13
CA PRO A 55 -10.15 4.89 9.88
C PRO A 55 -8.70 5.41 10.01
N MET A 56 -8.25 6.12 9.00
CA MET A 56 -6.90 6.69 8.96
C MET A 56 -6.94 8.16 9.37
N ARG A 57 -7.32 8.42 10.61
CA ARG A 57 -7.48 9.78 11.12
C ARG A 57 -6.15 10.54 11.12
N GLY A 58 -6.16 11.73 10.52
CA GLY A 58 -4.99 12.58 10.47
C GLY A 58 -3.89 12.13 9.53
N LEU A 59 -4.16 11.11 8.72
CA LEU A 59 -3.21 10.57 7.76
C LEU A 59 -3.87 10.42 6.41
N GLU A 60 -3.21 10.88 5.35
CA GLU A 60 -3.66 10.66 3.98
C GLU A 60 -3.23 9.26 3.53
N PRO A 61 -4.16 8.31 3.31
CA PRO A 61 -3.80 6.93 2.99
C PRO A 61 -3.53 6.67 1.51
N ARG A 62 -3.61 7.69 0.67
CA ARG A 62 -3.46 7.53 -0.78
C ARG A 62 -2.86 8.77 -1.39
N GLY A 63 -2.31 8.61 -2.59
CA GLY A 63 -1.74 9.72 -3.31
C GLY A 63 -1.25 9.31 -4.68
N THR A 64 -0.50 10.21 -5.33
CA THR A 64 0.09 9.97 -6.64
C THR A 64 1.60 10.08 -6.57
N GLY A 65 2.28 9.60 -7.61
CA GLY A 65 3.71 9.71 -7.76
C GLY A 65 4.08 9.75 -9.24
N ARG A 66 5.35 10.01 -9.52
CA ARG A 66 5.85 10.11 -10.90
C ARG A 66 6.05 8.75 -11.54
N ASP A 67 6.38 7.77 -10.74
CA ASP A 67 6.65 6.39 -11.16
C ASP A 67 6.45 5.45 -9.97
N ARG A 68 6.74 4.17 -10.20
CA ARG A 68 6.59 3.16 -9.15
C ARG A 68 7.46 3.46 -7.92
N ASP A 69 8.71 3.83 -8.14
CA ASP A 69 9.66 4.07 -7.05
C ASP A 69 9.28 5.30 -6.24
N ASP A 70 8.80 6.35 -6.90
CA ASP A 70 8.31 7.55 -6.23
C ASP A 70 7.08 7.22 -5.39
N CYS A 71 6.15 6.44 -5.95
CA CYS A 71 4.97 5.97 -5.20
C CYS A 71 5.37 5.14 -3.98
N MET A 72 6.36 4.26 -4.13
CA MET A 72 6.83 3.45 -3.00
C MET A 72 7.43 4.32 -1.90
N LYS A 73 8.15 5.38 -2.28
CA LYS A 73 8.70 6.33 -1.32
C LYS A 73 7.60 7.03 -0.52
N HIS A 74 6.55 7.51 -1.20
CA HIS A 74 5.41 8.14 -0.54
C HIS A 74 4.62 7.15 0.32
N PHE A 75 4.41 5.95 -0.18
CA PHE A 75 3.74 4.89 0.56
C PHE A 75 4.48 4.58 1.85
N ARG A 76 5.78 4.38 1.74
CA ARG A 76 6.61 4.05 2.91
C ARG A 76 6.56 5.16 3.95
N ALA A 77 6.63 6.42 3.53
CA ALA A 77 6.56 7.55 4.46
C ALA A 77 5.21 7.57 5.19
N ALA A 78 4.11 7.38 4.47
CA ALA A 78 2.78 7.33 5.07
C ALA A 78 2.62 6.14 6.02
N TRP A 79 3.10 4.97 5.60
CA TRP A 79 3.05 3.76 6.42
C TRP A 79 3.84 3.91 7.71
N GLU A 80 5.05 4.47 7.65
CA GLU A 80 5.88 4.68 8.83
C GLU A 80 5.23 5.62 9.83
N ARG A 81 4.54 6.65 9.35
CA ARG A 81 3.78 7.56 10.22
C ARG A 81 2.65 6.83 10.92
N PHE A 82 1.92 5.99 10.19
CA PHE A 82 0.84 5.18 10.76
C PHE A 82 1.39 4.16 11.77
N ALA A 83 2.43 3.44 11.39
CA ALA A 83 3.02 2.36 12.19
C ALA A 83 3.79 2.88 13.41
N ALA A 84 4.03 4.19 13.49
CA ALA A 84 4.65 4.79 14.67
C ALA A 84 3.77 4.67 15.91
N ASP A 85 2.46 4.45 15.75
CA ASP A 85 1.55 4.14 16.84
C ASP A 85 1.38 2.61 16.92
N PRO A 86 2.01 1.95 17.91
CA PRO A 86 1.97 0.48 18.00
C PRO A 86 0.55 -0.08 18.17
N ALA A 87 -0.33 0.63 18.85
CA ALA A 87 -1.71 0.18 19.05
C ALA A 87 -2.47 0.14 17.73
N ARG A 88 -2.30 1.17 16.91
CA ARG A 88 -2.96 1.24 15.60
C ARG A 88 -2.38 0.20 14.63
N LEU A 89 -1.10 0.00 14.66
CA LEU A 89 -0.45 -1.04 13.85
C LEU A 89 -1.00 -2.42 14.22
N THR A 90 -1.13 -2.71 15.51
CA THR A 90 -1.68 -3.97 15.97
C THR A 90 -3.13 -4.15 15.50
N GLU A 91 -3.96 -3.11 15.64
CA GLU A 91 -5.34 -3.14 15.15
C GLU A 91 -5.43 -3.40 13.65
N PHE A 92 -4.56 -2.75 12.87
CA PHE A 92 -4.53 -2.92 11.43
C PHE A 92 -4.20 -4.37 11.05
N ILE A 93 -3.17 -4.93 11.65
CA ILE A 93 -2.76 -6.31 11.38
C ILE A 93 -3.86 -7.28 11.77
N GLN A 94 -4.49 -7.07 12.92
CA GLN A 94 -5.60 -7.93 13.36
C GLN A 94 -6.80 -7.84 12.41
N ALA A 95 -7.13 -6.62 11.94
CA ALA A 95 -8.21 -6.43 10.99
C ALA A 95 -7.93 -7.15 9.67
N LYS A 96 -6.67 -7.13 9.20
CA LYS A 96 -6.27 -7.84 8.00
C LYS A 96 -6.39 -9.36 8.19
N ARG A 97 -5.97 -9.88 9.34
CA ARG A 97 -6.03 -11.32 9.62
C ARG A 97 -7.46 -11.83 9.74
N LYS A 98 -8.38 -11.02 10.23
CA LYS A 98 -9.79 -11.39 10.35
C LYS A 98 -10.48 -11.55 9.01
N ARG A 99 -9.94 -10.99 7.94
CA ARG A 99 -10.51 -11.07 6.59
C ARG A 99 -10.08 -12.32 5.83
N LEU A 100 -9.19 -13.07 6.40
CA LEU A 100 -8.76 -14.36 5.83
C LEU A 100 -9.71 -15.50 6.29
#